data_56415410a7bf56019d6eb7c9e807ab04
#
_entry.id   56415410a7bf56019d6eb7c9e807ab04
#
_cell.length_a   1.000
_cell.length_b   1.000
_cell.length_c   1.000
_cell.angle_alpha   90.00
_cell.angle_beta   90.00
_cell.angle_gamma   90.00
#
_symmetry.space_group_name_H-M   'P 1'
#
loop_
_entity.id
_entity.type
_entity.pdbx_description
1 polymer ?
#
loop_
_entity_poly.entity_id
_entity_poly.type
_entity_poly.pdbx_seq_one_letter_code
_entity_poly.pdbx_strand_id
1 'polypeptide(L)'
;MSEPAQADLTNIYTYIALDNPEAAERLVDDFVRQMYHLAELGLSGSPRDWIRPGLRAFPYRERCIYFRSYDDRIVIIRILHGSQDIDRQEFENHR
;
A
#
# COMPACT_ATOMS: atom_id res chain seq x y z
N MET A 1 -2.74 -9.42 -2.12
CA MET A 1 -2.76 -8.32 -1.15
C MET A 1 -3.04 -8.90 0.23
N SER A 2 -2.28 -8.50 1.23
CA SER A 2 -2.47 -8.99 2.60
C SER A 2 -3.81 -8.54 3.17
N GLU A 3 -4.30 -9.23 4.22
CA GLU A 3 -5.53 -8.81 4.88
C GLU A 3 -5.43 -7.39 5.46
N PRO A 4 -4.33 -7.02 6.15
CA PRO A 4 -4.18 -5.63 6.60
C PRO A 4 -4.20 -4.61 5.48
N ALA A 5 -3.63 -4.91 4.32
CA ALA A 5 -3.68 -4.01 3.17
C ALA A 5 -5.10 -3.88 2.61
N GLN A 6 -5.86 -4.96 2.59
CA GLN A 6 -7.26 -4.93 2.19
C GLN A 6 -8.08 -4.07 3.14
N ALA A 7 -7.83 -4.21 4.43
CA ALA A 7 -8.48 -3.38 5.45
C ALA A 7 -8.11 -1.92 5.28
N ASP A 8 -6.84 -1.61 4.98
CA ASP A 8 -6.40 -0.24 4.71
C ASP A 8 -7.18 0.35 3.54
N LEU A 9 -7.29 -0.40 2.45
CA LEU A 9 -7.98 0.07 1.25
C LEU A 9 -9.48 0.30 1.52
N THR A 10 -10.11 -0.62 2.25
CA THR A 10 -11.51 -0.48 2.64
C THR A 10 -11.71 0.77 3.51
N ASN A 11 -10.82 1.01 4.45
CA ASN A 11 -10.91 2.19 5.32
C ASN A 11 -10.74 3.49 4.54
N ILE A 12 -9.82 3.51 3.58
CA ILE A 12 -9.62 4.66 2.69
C ILE A 12 -10.91 4.93 1.90
N TYR A 13 -11.48 3.89 1.32
CA TYR A 13 -12.71 3.99 0.56
C TYR A 13 -13.84 4.55 1.43
N THR A 14 -14.06 3.94 2.58
CA THR A 14 -15.15 4.32 3.47
C THR A 14 -15.03 5.78 3.91
N TYR A 15 -13.83 6.21 4.29
CA TYR A 15 -13.58 7.57 4.73
C TYR A 15 -13.92 8.60 3.64
N ILE A 16 -13.47 8.36 2.42
CA ILE A 16 -13.70 9.28 1.32
C ILE A 16 -15.15 9.23 0.85
N ALA A 17 -15.75 8.04 0.85
CA ALA A 17 -17.12 7.85 0.39
C ALA A 17 -18.16 8.58 1.27
N LEU A 18 -17.82 8.90 2.51
CA LEU A 18 -18.69 9.69 3.37
C LEU A 18 -18.99 11.06 2.75
N ASP A 19 -18.01 11.63 2.05
CA ASP A 19 -18.18 12.93 1.39
C ASP A 19 -18.46 12.79 -0.09
N ASN A 20 -17.81 11.85 -0.75
CA ASN A 20 -17.89 11.74 -2.22
C ASN A 20 -17.60 10.30 -2.66
N PRO A 21 -18.67 9.49 -2.85
CA PRO A 21 -18.51 8.10 -3.27
C PRO A 21 -17.79 7.93 -4.60
N GLU A 22 -17.99 8.82 -5.55
CA GLU A 22 -17.34 8.74 -6.86
C GLU A 22 -15.83 8.96 -6.74
N ALA A 23 -15.43 9.90 -5.88
CA ALA A 23 -14.01 10.12 -5.64
C ALA A 23 -13.36 8.92 -4.96
N ALA A 24 -14.09 8.25 -4.06
CA ALA A 24 -13.63 7.05 -3.40
C ALA A 24 -13.38 5.94 -4.41
N GLU A 25 -14.29 5.72 -5.33
CA GLU A 25 -14.14 4.71 -6.38
C GLU A 25 -12.95 5.01 -7.27
N ARG A 26 -12.79 6.27 -7.69
CA ARG A 26 -11.64 6.66 -8.53
C ARG A 26 -10.32 6.43 -7.81
N LEU A 27 -10.24 6.75 -6.53
CA LEU A 27 -9.02 6.58 -5.77
C LEU A 27 -8.63 5.11 -5.64
N VAL A 28 -9.61 4.25 -5.33
CA VAL A 28 -9.37 2.81 -5.24
C VAL A 28 -8.91 2.25 -6.59
N ASP A 29 -9.56 2.66 -7.67
CA ASP A 29 -9.16 2.24 -9.02
C ASP A 29 -7.74 2.68 -9.33
N ASP A 30 -7.35 3.89 -8.95
CA ASP A 30 -6.01 4.40 -9.15
C ASP A 30 -4.98 3.58 -8.36
N PHE A 31 -5.28 3.22 -7.12
CA PHE A 31 -4.38 2.38 -6.32
C PHE A 31 -4.21 1.01 -6.95
N VAL A 32 -5.29 0.39 -7.39
CA VAL A 32 -5.22 -0.92 -8.06
C VAL A 32 -4.36 -0.83 -9.32
N ARG A 33 -4.53 0.23 -10.09
CA ARG A 33 -3.72 0.46 -11.31
C ARG A 33 -2.24 0.59 -10.97
N GLN A 34 -1.91 1.31 -9.90
CA GLN A 34 -0.52 1.46 -9.48
C GLN A 34 0.08 0.13 -9.02
N MET A 35 -0.71 -0.70 -8.35
CA MET A 35 -0.26 -2.02 -7.95
C MET A 35 0.07 -2.91 -9.15
N TYR A 36 -0.75 -2.85 -10.19
CA TYR A 36 -0.46 -3.57 -11.42
C TYR A 36 0.80 -3.05 -12.11
N HIS A 37 1.01 -1.74 -12.11
CA HIS A 37 2.23 -1.17 -12.66
C HIS A 37 3.47 -1.62 -11.92
N LEU A 38 3.41 -1.68 -10.59
CA LEU A 38 4.52 -2.19 -9.79
C LEU A 38 4.87 -3.62 -10.19
N ALA A 39 3.85 -4.46 -10.38
CA ALA A 39 4.05 -5.85 -10.76
C ALA A 39 4.57 -6.00 -12.18
N GLU A 40 3.93 -5.32 -13.15
CA GLU A 40 4.26 -5.48 -14.58
C GLU A 40 5.61 -4.88 -14.95
N LEU A 41 5.88 -3.68 -14.45
CA LEU A 41 7.05 -2.92 -14.85
C LEU A 41 8.28 -3.23 -14.01
N GLY A 42 8.12 -4.08 -13.01
CA GLY A 42 9.21 -4.40 -12.10
C GLY A 42 9.71 -3.20 -11.32
N LEU A 43 8.84 -2.24 -11.08
CA LEU A 43 9.19 -1.07 -10.28
C LEU A 43 9.53 -1.51 -8.88
N SER A 44 10.71 -1.12 -8.41
CA SER A 44 11.22 -1.64 -7.14
C SER A 44 10.87 -0.76 -5.95
N GLY A 45 10.38 0.46 -6.17
CA GLY A 45 10.18 1.40 -5.08
C GLY A 45 11.46 1.70 -4.35
N SER A 46 11.35 2.10 -3.10
CA SER A 46 12.52 2.38 -2.25
C SER A 46 12.59 1.37 -1.11
N PRO A 47 13.79 0.90 -0.76
CA PRO A 47 13.94 -0.04 0.36
C PRO A 47 13.49 0.54 1.69
N ARG A 48 12.92 -0.32 2.53
CA ARG A 48 12.55 0.00 3.91
C ARG A 48 13.03 -1.12 4.84
N ASP A 49 14.23 -1.62 4.59
CA ASP A 49 14.79 -2.73 5.37
C ASP A 49 14.93 -2.40 6.84
N TRP A 50 15.07 -1.12 7.17
CA TRP A 50 15.16 -0.68 8.57
C TRP A 50 13.84 -0.88 9.32
N ILE A 51 12.71 -0.97 8.61
CA ILE A 51 11.43 -1.31 9.21
C ILE A 51 11.30 -2.83 9.27
N ARG A 52 11.52 -3.49 8.16
CA ARG A 52 11.41 -4.93 8.03
C ARG A 52 12.23 -5.40 6.82
N PRO A 53 13.06 -6.45 6.97
CA PRO A 53 13.87 -6.94 5.86
C PRO A 53 13.02 -7.26 4.62
N GLY A 54 13.45 -6.74 3.48
CA GLY A 54 12.80 -6.96 2.20
C GLY A 54 11.58 -6.08 1.95
N LEU A 55 11.20 -5.24 2.90
CA LEU A 55 10.09 -4.32 2.71
C LEU A 55 10.49 -3.18 1.80
N ARG A 56 9.59 -2.80 0.89
CA ARG A 56 9.79 -1.71 -0.05
C ARG A 56 8.59 -0.77 0.00
N ALA A 57 8.78 0.45 -0.44
CA ALA A 57 7.74 1.47 -0.39
C ALA A 57 7.65 2.21 -1.71
N PHE A 58 6.43 2.50 -2.12
CA PHE A 58 6.14 3.30 -3.31
C PHE A 58 5.14 4.39 -2.93
N PRO A 59 5.61 5.64 -2.81
CA PRO A 59 4.70 6.75 -2.51
C PRO A 59 3.75 7.01 -3.68
N TYR A 60 2.48 7.20 -3.36
CA TYR A 60 1.49 7.55 -4.35
C TYR A 60 0.47 8.51 -3.73
N ARG A 61 0.44 9.74 -4.23
CA ARG A 61 -0.37 10.83 -3.67
C ARG A 61 -0.01 11.05 -2.19
N GLU A 62 -0.97 11.09 -1.31
CA GLU A 62 -0.74 11.32 0.11
C GLU A 62 -0.46 10.02 0.89
N ARG A 63 -0.36 8.91 0.20
CA ARG A 63 -0.22 7.59 0.82
C ARG A 63 1.02 6.89 0.33
N CYS A 64 1.37 5.83 1.02
CA CYS A 64 2.52 5.03 0.66
C CYS A 64 2.10 3.56 0.61
N ILE A 65 2.44 2.90 -0.49
CA ILE A 65 2.17 1.47 -0.68
C ILE A 65 3.41 0.71 -0.24
N TYR A 66 3.26 -0.12 0.79
CA TYR A 66 4.35 -0.97 1.29
C TYR A 66 4.15 -2.37 0.74
N PHE A 67 5.22 -2.92 0.19
CA PHE A 67 5.12 -4.21 -0.49
C PHE A 67 6.42 -5.00 -0.39
N ARG A 68 6.32 -6.28 -0.74
CA ARG A 68 7.47 -7.15 -0.94
C ARG A 68 7.44 -7.68 -2.36
N SER A 69 8.62 -7.77 -2.97
CA SER A 69 8.77 -8.28 -4.33
C SER A 69 9.33 -9.69 -4.28
N TYR A 70 8.70 -10.59 -5.00
CA TYR A 70 9.15 -11.98 -5.17
C TYR A 70 9.41 -12.21 -6.66
N ASP A 71 10.01 -13.34 -7.00
CA ASP A 71 10.37 -13.63 -8.39
C ASP A 71 9.17 -13.63 -9.34
N ASP A 72 8.03 -14.09 -8.86
CA ASP A 72 6.83 -14.27 -9.68
C ASP A 72 5.67 -13.34 -9.33
N ARG A 73 5.82 -12.52 -8.30
CA ARG A 73 4.73 -11.65 -7.85
C ARG A 73 5.22 -10.58 -6.88
N ILE A 74 4.34 -9.62 -6.62
CA ILE A 74 4.50 -8.72 -5.47
C ILE A 74 3.35 -8.95 -4.50
N VAL A 75 3.60 -8.70 -3.23
CA VAL A 75 2.57 -8.78 -2.19
C VAL A 75 2.46 -7.43 -1.52
N ILE A 76 1.29 -6.82 -1.59
CA ILE A 76 1.02 -5.55 -0.92
C ILE A 76 0.79 -5.83 0.56
N ILE A 77 1.60 -5.21 1.40
CA ILE A 77 1.59 -5.44 2.85
C ILE A 77 0.72 -4.44 3.59
N ARG A 78 0.89 -3.15 3.27
CA ARG A 78 0.10 -2.06 3.88
C ARG A 78 -0.05 -0.91 2.90
N ILE A 79 -1.10 -0.12 3.09
CA ILE A 79 -1.31 1.16 2.40
C ILE A 79 -1.57 2.19 3.50
N LEU A 80 -0.59 3.04 3.77
CA LEU A 80 -0.63 3.95 4.91
C LEU A 80 -0.51 5.40 4.45
N HIS A 81 -1.09 6.30 5.23
CA HIS A 81 -0.95 7.72 4.98
C HIS A 81 0.50 8.12 5.16
N GLY A 82 1.02 8.99 4.27
CA GLY A 82 2.44 9.34 4.27
C GLY A 82 2.93 10.04 5.52
N SER A 83 2.03 10.67 6.28
CA SER A 83 2.38 11.37 7.51
C SER A 83 2.34 10.48 8.76
N GLN A 84 1.92 9.22 8.61
CA GLN A 84 1.91 8.30 9.75
C GLN A 84 3.34 7.94 10.15
N ASP A 85 3.57 7.90 11.45
CA ASP A 85 4.81 7.37 11.97
C ASP A 85 4.76 5.86 11.85
N ILE A 86 5.64 5.33 11.01
CA ILE A 86 5.68 3.92 10.74
C ILE A 86 6.85 3.34 11.51
N ASP A 87 6.55 2.39 12.36
CA ASP A 87 7.59 1.69 13.08
C ASP A 87 7.55 0.20 12.77
N ARG A 88 8.59 -0.47 13.22
CA ARG A 88 8.79 -1.88 13.01
C ARG A 88 7.65 -2.71 13.58
N GLN A 89 7.14 -2.31 14.72
CA GLN A 89 6.12 -3.02 15.45
C GLN A 89 4.82 -3.13 14.68
N GLU A 90 4.45 -2.08 13.95
CA GLU A 90 3.25 -2.04 13.16
C GLU A 90 3.23 -3.12 12.08
N PHE A 91 4.39 -3.38 11.48
CA PHE A 91 4.51 -4.41 10.44
C PHE A 91 4.68 -5.81 11.02
N GLU A 92 5.26 -5.94 12.18
CA GLU A 92 5.43 -7.22 12.85
C GLU A 92 4.11 -7.83 13.28
N ASN A 93 3.13 -7.00 13.59
CA ASN A 93 1.80 -7.43 13.98
C ASN A 93 0.94 -7.95 12.83
N HIS A 94 1.42 -7.84 11.60
CA HIS A 94 0.67 -8.17 10.38
C HIS A 94 1.33 -9.29 9.58
N ARG A 95 1.87 -10.24 10.25
CA ARG A 95 2.49 -11.40 9.59
C ARG A 95 1.45 -12.33 8.99
#